data_206362118df95fe6b037522285c0f663
#
_entry.id   206362118df95fe6b037522285c0f663
#
_cell.length_a   1.000
_cell.length_b   1.000
_cell.length_c   1.000
_cell.angle_alpha   90.00
_cell.angle_beta   90.00
_cell.angle_gamma   90.00
#
_symmetry.space_group_name_H-M   'P 1'
#
loop_
_entity.id
_entity.type
_entity.pdbx_description
1 polymer ?
#
loop_
_entity_poly.entity_id
_entity_poly.type
_entity_poly.pdbx_seq_one_letter_code
_entity_poly.pdbx_strand_id
1 'polypeptide(L)'
;MNRYVKPAICFATLFTLGGLAQAQSPAAQPEQKIDAQKIGAPPEASNMKLVGYSDLQARSAYQPTIHHQGDRWIAYVGHHGGTDEIPDPVNSMTGKAEPNGTSIVDVTDPAHPKYLVHIPGQEGKYEGGGAQMVRVCDGKQLPKGDPNAVYMLRAIGSAGHEVWNTADPSHPVLVSRIGEGLKDTHKNFWECNTGVAYLVSGKPDWRTRRMTMIYDLSDPAHPAKIRDFGLPGQEPGSTGAVPTELHGPISAGPEGNRVYFGYGTDKGGFLQIVDRDKLLNGPKEPTPENLRFPEISRMSMSAFNGAHTTFPMLKMPIAEFAHDKEPTRDIVMIVDEEIVNECAEPRQMVWFVDVTIETSPMVISSYTAKEANGNFCQRGGRFGAHSSNESMAPVYYKKMAFISYFNAGVRALDIRDPYHPTEVGYFIPSITANTDKRCVKIDGKDRCKVAIQTNNLETDERGYIYIVDRANTGMHILELTGDARKIVDLPPVN
;
A
#
# COMPACT_ATOMS: atom_id res chain seq x y z
N MET A 1 -72.58 -40.78 -30.35
CA MET A 1 -72.32 -41.88 -31.31
C MET A 1 -71.02 -41.48 -32.05
N ASN A 2 -70.21 -42.40 -32.24
CA ASN A 2 -68.88 -42.45 -32.89
C ASN A 2 -67.69 -42.12 -32.01
N ARG A 3 -67.08 -43.27 -31.57
CA ARG A 3 -65.79 -43.45 -31.01
C ARG A 3 -64.76 -43.45 -32.15
N TYR A 4 -63.68 -42.70 -31.99
CA TYR A 4 -62.46 -42.91 -32.76
C TYR A 4 -61.31 -43.29 -31.79
N VAL A 5 -60.86 -44.52 -31.95
CA VAL A 5 -59.69 -45.12 -31.33
C VAL A 5 -58.45 -44.68 -32.13
N LYS A 6 -57.45 -44.09 -31.50
CA LYS A 6 -56.14 -43.86 -32.11
C LYS A 6 -55.13 -44.90 -31.60
N PRO A 7 -54.29 -45.45 -32.45
CA PRO A 7 -53.30 -46.45 -32.06
C PRO A 7 -52.09 -45.77 -31.36
N ALA A 8 -51.63 -46.47 -30.32
CA ALA A 8 -50.37 -46.09 -29.61
C ALA A 8 -49.20 -46.61 -30.45
N ILE A 9 -48.30 -45.69 -30.81
CA ILE A 9 -46.96 -45.99 -31.40
C ILE A 9 -45.99 -46.02 -30.25
N CYS A 10 -45.45 -47.20 -29.89
CA CYS A 10 -44.30 -47.36 -29.01
C CYS A 10 -43.03 -46.93 -29.73
N PHE A 11 -42.41 -45.83 -29.29
CA PHE A 11 -41.02 -45.51 -29.63
C PHE A 11 -40.09 -46.21 -28.62
N ALA A 12 -39.33 -47.15 -29.06
CA ALA A 12 -38.23 -47.72 -28.30
C ALA A 12 -37.04 -46.76 -28.36
N THR A 13 -36.77 -46.08 -27.27
CA THR A 13 -35.56 -45.24 -27.14
C THR A 13 -34.39 -46.12 -26.76
N LEU A 14 -33.47 -46.32 -27.69
CA LEU A 14 -32.15 -46.88 -27.40
C LEU A 14 -31.35 -45.85 -26.55
N PHE A 15 -31.15 -46.18 -25.29
CA PHE A 15 -30.16 -45.47 -24.46
C PHE A 15 -28.76 -45.99 -24.84
N THR A 16 -28.00 -45.24 -25.62
CA THR A 16 -26.55 -45.42 -25.73
C THR A 16 -25.91 -44.90 -24.43
N LEU A 17 -25.33 -45.79 -23.65
CA LEU A 17 -24.44 -45.49 -22.55
C LEU A 17 -23.20 -44.79 -23.10
N GLY A 18 -23.26 -43.44 -23.20
CA GLY A 18 -22.08 -42.64 -23.41
C GLY A 18 -21.25 -42.68 -22.13
N GLY A 19 -20.09 -43.31 -22.17
CA GLY A 19 -19.15 -43.30 -21.08
C GLY A 19 -18.76 -41.86 -20.74
N LEU A 20 -19.07 -41.42 -19.51
CA LEU A 20 -18.53 -40.18 -18.93
C LEU A 20 -17.01 -40.39 -18.84
N ALA A 21 -16.27 -39.79 -19.78
CA ALA A 21 -14.84 -39.60 -19.61
C ALA A 21 -14.65 -38.73 -18.34
N GLN A 22 -14.23 -39.37 -17.27
CA GLN A 22 -13.74 -38.63 -16.11
C GLN A 22 -12.57 -37.77 -16.57
N ALA A 23 -12.77 -36.45 -16.59
CA ALA A 23 -11.66 -35.53 -16.74
C ALA A 23 -10.68 -35.83 -15.60
N GLN A 24 -9.54 -36.43 -15.90
CA GLN A 24 -8.46 -36.60 -14.97
C GLN A 24 -8.03 -35.17 -14.54
N SER A 25 -8.17 -34.86 -13.26
CA SER A 25 -7.53 -33.69 -12.69
C SER A 25 -6.06 -33.68 -13.12
N PRO A 26 -5.52 -32.56 -13.60
CA PRO A 26 -4.11 -32.48 -13.92
C PRO A 26 -3.32 -33.00 -12.73
N ALA A 27 -2.41 -33.91 -12.94
CA ALA A 27 -1.54 -34.46 -11.91
C ALA A 27 -0.88 -33.28 -11.20
N ALA A 28 -1.03 -33.23 -9.88
CA ALA A 28 -0.36 -32.22 -9.07
C ALA A 28 1.14 -32.25 -9.41
N GLN A 29 1.68 -31.13 -9.87
CA GLN A 29 3.11 -31.01 -10.09
C GLN A 29 3.81 -31.34 -8.76
N PRO A 30 4.94 -32.07 -8.76
CA PRO A 30 5.64 -32.41 -7.55
C PRO A 30 5.99 -31.11 -6.82
N GLU A 31 5.61 -31.02 -5.54
CA GLU A 31 5.94 -29.89 -4.66
C GLU A 31 7.46 -29.66 -4.71
N GLN A 32 7.87 -28.56 -5.31
CA GLN A 32 9.26 -28.12 -5.23
C GLN A 32 9.53 -27.74 -3.78
N LYS A 33 10.36 -28.53 -3.08
CA LYS A 33 10.85 -28.18 -1.74
C LYS A 33 11.64 -26.87 -1.85
N ILE A 34 11.08 -25.79 -1.31
CA ILE A 34 11.82 -24.55 -1.16
C ILE A 34 12.55 -24.61 0.15
N ASP A 35 13.85 -24.50 0.04
CA ASP A 35 14.68 -24.32 1.21
C ASP A 35 14.32 -22.99 1.90
N ALA A 36 14.24 -23.04 3.22
CA ALA A 36 14.11 -21.81 4.03
C ALA A 36 15.26 -20.86 3.67
N GLN A 37 14.99 -19.56 3.65
CA GLN A 37 16.04 -18.57 3.47
C GLN A 37 17.12 -18.73 4.56
N LYS A 38 18.37 -18.43 4.22
CA LYS A 38 19.51 -18.53 5.13
C LYS A 38 20.18 -17.15 5.27
N ILE A 39 20.62 -16.84 6.49
CA ILE A 39 21.41 -15.64 6.73
C ILE A 39 22.69 -15.69 5.87
N GLY A 40 22.97 -14.59 5.16
CA GLY A 40 24.13 -14.47 4.27
C GLY A 40 23.96 -15.15 2.89
N ALA A 41 22.80 -15.74 2.60
CA ALA A 41 22.49 -16.18 1.24
C ALA A 41 22.38 -14.97 0.30
N PRO A 42 22.68 -15.11 -1.01
CA PRO A 42 22.42 -14.04 -1.96
C PRO A 42 20.89 -13.79 -2.07
N PRO A 43 20.48 -12.56 -2.39
CA PRO A 43 19.08 -12.29 -2.69
C PRO A 43 18.63 -13.04 -3.96
N GLU A 44 17.35 -13.32 -4.06
CA GLU A 44 16.77 -13.81 -5.31
C GLU A 44 16.32 -12.61 -6.15
N ALA A 45 16.79 -12.52 -7.38
CA ALA A 45 16.50 -11.35 -8.21
C ALA A 45 16.42 -11.69 -9.70
N SER A 46 15.61 -10.91 -10.42
CA SER A 46 15.55 -10.88 -11.88
C SER A 46 15.35 -9.44 -12.32
N ASN A 47 16.18 -8.93 -13.24
CA ASN A 47 16.13 -7.56 -13.75
C ASN A 47 16.17 -6.45 -12.68
N MET A 48 16.61 -6.77 -11.48
CA MET A 48 16.82 -5.84 -10.37
C MET A 48 18.11 -6.22 -9.62
N LYS A 49 18.80 -5.25 -9.07
CA LYS A 49 19.98 -5.50 -8.23
C LYS A 49 20.01 -4.59 -7.00
N LEU A 50 20.67 -5.05 -5.95
CA LEU A 50 20.96 -4.28 -4.76
C LEU A 50 22.04 -3.22 -5.05
N VAL A 51 21.77 -1.99 -4.65
CA VAL A 51 22.68 -0.86 -4.69
C VAL A 51 23.24 -0.57 -3.29
N GLY A 52 22.35 -0.48 -2.29
CA GLY A 52 22.73 -0.20 -0.92
C GLY A 52 21.75 -0.74 0.10
N TYR A 53 22.16 -0.71 1.37
CA TYR A 53 21.43 -1.30 2.47
C TYR A 53 21.59 -0.49 3.75
N SER A 54 20.49 -0.33 4.52
CA SER A 54 20.49 0.17 5.89
C SER A 54 19.66 -0.80 6.75
N ASP A 55 20.22 -1.24 7.88
CA ASP A 55 19.52 -2.12 8.82
C ASP A 55 18.38 -1.42 9.56
N LEU A 56 18.25 -0.08 9.44
CA LEU A 56 17.30 0.74 10.17
C LEU A 56 17.30 0.47 11.69
N GLN A 57 18.43 0.05 12.23
CA GLN A 57 18.61 -0.33 13.64
C GLN A 57 17.65 -1.43 14.09
N ALA A 58 17.37 -2.42 13.22
CA ALA A 58 16.45 -3.53 13.47
C ALA A 58 15.02 -3.09 13.83
N ARG A 59 14.51 -2.00 13.25
CA ARG A 59 13.17 -1.48 13.49
C ARG A 59 12.18 -1.99 12.45
N SER A 60 10.96 -2.34 12.90
CA SER A 60 9.87 -2.79 12.03
C SER A 60 9.40 -1.66 11.11
N ALA A 61 9.83 -1.64 9.85
CA ALA A 61 9.55 -0.54 8.95
C ALA A 61 8.18 -0.68 8.26
N TYR A 62 7.54 0.46 7.99
CA TYR A 62 6.27 0.51 7.30
C TYR A 62 6.37 1.27 5.97
N GLN A 63 6.52 2.59 5.97
CA GLN A 63 6.49 3.42 4.75
C GLN A 63 7.76 4.24 4.61
N PRO A 64 8.53 4.08 3.52
CA PRO A 64 9.56 5.05 3.15
C PRO A 64 8.93 6.21 2.36
N THR A 65 9.44 7.41 2.55
CA THR A 65 9.19 8.58 1.70
C THR A 65 10.54 9.16 1.32
N ILE A 66 10.81 9.29 0.03
CA ILE A 66 12.10 9.80 -0.46
C ILE A 66 11.91 11.23 -0.92
N HIS A 67 12.71 12.13 -0.38
CA HIS A 67 12.60 13.56 -0.64
C HIS A 67 13.91 14.14 -1.13
N HIS A 68 13.85 14.94 -2.21
CA HIS A 68 14.99 15.69 -2.72
C HIS A 68 15.06 17.04 -2.02
N GLN A 69 16.01 17.19 -1.10
CA GLN A 69 16.15 18.33 -0.21
C GLN A 69 17.45 19.08 -0.49
N GLY A 70 17.39 20.13 -1.28
CA GLY A 70 18.55 20.85 -1.75
C GLY A 70 19.40 19.99 -2.69
N ASP A 71 20.62 19.68 -2.28
CA ASP A 71 21.56 18.78 -2.98
C ASP A 71 21.56 17.34 -2.42
N ARG A 72 20.68 17.07 -1.46
CA ARG A 72 20.60 15.79 -0.75
C ARG A 72 19.31 15.03 -1.04
N TRP A 73 19.43 13.72 -1.02
CA TRP A 73 18.27 12.81 -1.04
C TRP A 73 18.12 12.19 0.34
N ILE A 74 16.96 12.39 0.93
CA ILE A 74 16.66 11.95 2.29
C ILE A 74 15.51 10.93 2.26
N ALA A 75 15.74 9.78 2.89
CA ALA A 75 14.69 8.79 3.15
C ALA A 75 14.15 8.99 4.56
N TYR A 76 12.86 9.22 4.65
CA TYR A 76 12.08 9.27 5.88
C TYR A 76 11.31 7.96 6.01
N VAL A 77 11.63 7.14 7.00
CA VAL A 77 11.05 5.81 7.13
C VAL A 77 10.22 5.72 8.40
N GLY A 78 8.90 5.57 8.23
CA GLY A 78 7.99 5.30 9.34
C GLY A 78 8.06 3.84 9.79
N HIS A 79 7.83 3.60 11.08
CA HIS A 79 7.90 2.28 11.69
C HIS A 79 6.61 1.92 12.42
N HIS A 80 6.23 0.63 12.37
CA HIS A 80 5.23 0.07 13.30
C HIS A 80 5.79 0.01 14.73
N GLY A 81 4.91 -0.11 15.71
CA GLY A 81 5.31 -0.53 17.05
C GLY A 81 6.02 -1.89 17.04
N GLY A 82 6.74 -2.17 18.10
CA GLY A 82 7.42 -3.46 18.29
C GLY A 82 6.47 -4.65 18.42
N THR A 83 7.02 -5.81 18.66
CA THR A 83 6.27 -7.03 19.04
C THR A 83 6.47 -7.35 20.52
N ASP A 84 5.68 -8.26 21.09
CA ASP A 84 5.82 -8.69 22.47
C ASP A 84 7.15 -9.38 22.78
N GLU A 85 7.76 -9.95 21.74
CA GLU A 85 8.95 -10.81 21.89
C GLU A 85 10.26 -10.07 21.65
N ILE A 86 10.19 -8.91 20.98
CA ILE A 86 11.37 -8.11 20.63
C ILE A 86 11.33 -6.82 21.44
N PRO A 87 12.31 -6.59 22.33
CA PRO A 87 12.40 -5.34 23.07
C PRO A 87 12.64 -4.15 22.13
N ASP A 88 12.38 -2.94 22.63
CA ASP A 88 12.67 -1.72 21.89
C ASP A 88 14.14 -1.70 21.44
N PRO A 89 14.40 -1.42 20.16
CA PRO A 89 15.75 -1.40 19.62
C PRO A 89 16.59 -0.28 20.25
N VAL A 90 17.89 -0.59 20.46
CA VAL A 90 18.84 0.43 20.91
C VAL A 90 19.16 1.37 19.75
N ASN A 91 18.90 2.66 19.93
CA ASN A 91 19.38 3.69 19.02
C ASN A 91 20.90 3.81 19.14
N SER A 92 21.62 3.44 18.09
CA SER A 92 23.09 3.44 18.06
C SER A 92 23.71 4.85 18.22
N MET A 93 22.92 5.91 17.94
CA MET A 93 23.37 7.31 18.07
C MET A 93 23.32 7.78 19.53
N THR A 94 22.35 7.30 20.31
CA THR A 94 22.13 7.74 21.70
C THR A 94 22.52 6.69 22.74
N GLY A 95 22.67 5.43 22.34
CA GLY A 95 22.90 4.29 23.24
C GLY A 95 21.68 3.91 24.08
N LYS A 96 20.48 4.46 23.79
CA LYS A 96 19.24 4.22 24.56
C LYS A 96 18.31 3.31 23.78
N ALA A 97 17.57 2.45 24.49
CA ALA A 97 16.42 1.78 23.94
C ALA A 97 15.30 2.81 23.70
N GLU A 98 14.72 2.78 22.51
CA GLU A 98 13.70 3.74 22.10
C GLU A 98 12.57 3.01 21.35
N PRO A 99 11.28 3.35 21.62
CA PRO A 99 10.19 2.79 20.85
C PRO A 99 10.33 3.13 19.36
N ASN A 100 9.83 2.27 18.50
CA ASN A 100 9.82 2.51 17.06
C ASN A 100 9.15 3.84 16.73
N GLY A 101 9.63 4.53 15.69
CA GLY A 101 9.16 5.87 15.36
C GLY A 101 9.42 6.20 13.89
N THR A 102 10.29 7.16 13.64
CA THR A 102 10.70 7.55 12.28
C THR A 102 12.21 7.60 12.19
N SER A 103 12.78 6.83 11.27
CA SER A 103 14.20 6.90 10.91
C SER A 103 14.40 7.88 9.76
N ILE A 104 15.45 8.70 9.86
CA ILE A 104 15.87 9.62 8.79
C ILE A 104 17.24 9.18 8.31
N VAL A 105 17.37 8.90 7.02
CA VAL A 105 18.56 8.35 6.39
C VAL A 105 18.94 9.18 5.18
N ASP A 106 20.19 9.62 5.11
CA ASP A 106 20.75 10.24 3.91
C ASP A 106 21.05 9.16 2.87
N VAL A 107 20.42 9.26 1.72
CA VAL A 107 20.54 8.35 0.58
C VAL A 107 21.05 9.08 -0.67
N THR A 108 21.74 10.20 -0.48
CA THR A 108 22.38 10.97 -1.56
C THR A 108 23.36 10.08 -2.32
N ASP A 109 24.19 9.33 -1.60
CA ASP A 109 24.89 8.17 -2.15
C ASP A 109 24.08 6.91 -1.82
N PRO A 110 23.33 6.36 -2.77
CA PRO A 110 22.46 5.21 -2.52
C PRO A 110 23.25 3.93 -2.20
N ALA A 111 24.54 3.84 -2.58
CA ALA A 111 25.38 2.70 -2.25
C ALA A 111 25.84 2.71 -0.78
N HIS A 112 25.91 3.89 -0.18
CA HIS A 112 26.35 4.08 1.21
C HIS A 112 25.36 4.93 2.00
N PRO A 113 24.12 4.43 2.25
CA PRO A 113 23.10 5.16 3.01
C PRO A 113 23.62 5.47 4.41
N LYS A 114 23.43 6.72 4.86
CA LYS A 114 23.90 7.20 6.15
C LYS A 114 22.72 7.46 7.09
N TYR A 115 22.63 6.72 8.17
CA TYR A 115 21.65 6.95 9.20
C TYR A 115 21.92 8.29 9.91
N LEU A 116 20.93 9.18 9.99
CA LEU A 116 21.08 10.53 10.55
C LEU A 116 20.50 10.64 11.96
N VAL A 117 19.25 10.21 12.14
CA VAL A 117 18.55 10.32 13.41
C VAL A 117 17.34 9.39 13.46
N HIS A 118 16.95 9.02 14.67
CA HIS A 118 15.66 8.40 14.98
C HIS A 118 14.81 9.36 15.80
N ILE A 119 13.57 9.57 15.39
CA ILE A 119 12.57 10.31 16.19
C ILE A 119 11.63 9.27 16.79
N PRO A 120 11.67 9.01 18.11
CA PRO A 120 10.80 8.04 18.76
C PRO A 120 9.32 8.29 18.45
N GLY A 121 8.56 7.22 18.30
CA GLY A 121 7.11 7.23 18.16
C GLY A 121 6.42 6.99 19.49
N GLN A 122 5.17 6.57 19.43
CA GLN A 122 4.42 6.17 20.61
C GLN A 122 4.84 4.77 21.05
N GLU A 123 4.96 4.58 22.36
CA GLU A 123 5.02 3.24 22.93
C GLU A 123 3.80 2.43 22.54
N GLY A 124 3.98 1.17 22.25
CA GLY A 124 2.91 0.28 21.84
C GLY A 124 3.39 -0.76 20.83
N LYS A 125 2.49 -1.66 20.46
CA LYS A 125 2.78 -2.83 19.63
C LYS A 125 2.02 -2.79 18.32
N TYR A 126 2.61 -3.39 17.30
CA TYR A 126 2.00 -3.48 15.97
C TYR A 126 1.56 -2.10 15.46
N GLU A 127 0.34 -1.99 14.99
CA GLU A 127 -0.22 -0.73 14.49
C GLU A 127 -0.65 0.25 15.59
N GLY A 128 -0.72 -0.19 16.84
CA GLY A 128 -1.03 0.68 17.98
C GLY A 128 0.13 1.50 18.50
N GLY A 129 1.36 1.24 18.03
CA GLY A 129 2.57 1.95 18.41
C GLY A 129 3.36 2.50 17.22
N GLY A 130 4.50 3.09 17.51
CA GLY A 130 5.41 3.63 16.49
C GLY A 130 4.94 4.95 15.85
N ALA A 131 5.41 5.19 14.63
CA ALA A 131 5.01 6.30 13.75
C ALA A 131 5.07 5.81 12.30
N GLN A 132 4.00 5.21 11.83
CA GLN A 132 3.99 4.34 10.66
C GLN A 132 4.12 5.07 9.33
N MET A 133 3.40 6.17 9.17
CA MET A 133 3.25 6.85 7.89
C MET A 133 3.89 8.22 7.93
N VAL A 134 4.64 8.53 6.87
CA VAL A 134 5.34 9.79 6.71
C VAL A 134 4.99 10.42 5.37
N ARG A 135 4.80 11.75 5.35
CA ARG A 135 4.69 12.59 4.14
C ARG A 135 5.58 13.80 4.32
N VAL A 136 6.18 14.27 3.24
CA VAL A 136 7.12 15.39 3.28
C VAL A 136 6.75 16.43 2.22
N CYS A 137 6.76 17.70 2.61
CA CYS A 137 6.55 18.85 1.71
C CYS A 137 7.63 19.90 1.94
N ASP A 138 8.16 20.47 0.86
CA ASP A 138 8.94 21.71 0.96
C ASP A 138 8.04 22.84 1.44
N GLY A 139 8.54 23.69 2.34
CA GLY A 139 7.79 24.85 2.79
C GLY A 139 7.43 25.84 1.69
N LYS A 140 8.29 25.94 0.65
CA LYS A 140 8.01 26.76 -0.56
C LYS A 140 6.84 26.24 -1.40
N GLN A 141 6.45 24.96 -1.27
CA GLN A 141 5.31 24.37 -1.98
C GLN A 141 3.99 24.64 -1.25
N LEU A 142 4.05 24.84 0.07
CA LEU A 142 2.88 25.09 0.89
C LEU A 142 2.46 26.57 0.77
N PRO A 143 1.16 26.88 0.66
CA PRO A 143 0.70 28.26 0.43
C PRO A 143 1.13 29.30 1.48
N LYS A 144 1.38 28.86 2.72
CA LYS A 144 1.79 29.71 3.86
C LYS A 144 2.96 29.11 4.64
N GLY A 145 3.69 28.15 4.04
CA GLY A 145 4.86 27.53 4.65
C GLY A 145 6.07 28.48 4.67
N ASP A 146 6.96 28.29 5.63
CA ASP A 146 8.28 28.93 5.59
C ASP A 146 9.08 28.36 4.41
N PRO A 147 9.49 29.16 3.42
CA PRO A 147 10.19 28.67 2.22
C PRO A 147 11.53 28.01 2.52
N ASN A 148 12.11 28.21 3.70
CA ASN A 148 13.36 27.60 4.14
C ASN A 148 13.14 26.29 4.92
N ALA A 149 11.90 25.96 5.26
CA ALA A 149 11.56 24.73 5.98
C ALA A 149 11.31 23.56 5.02
N VAL A 150 11.51 22.36 5.55
CA VAL A 150 10.99 21.12 5.00
C VAL A 150 10.12 20.47 6.08
N TYR A 151 8.86 20.24 5.77
CA TYR A 151 7.91 19.74 6.74
C TYR A 151 7.63 18.26 6.54
N MET A 152 7.75 17.50 7.64
CA MET A 152 7.40 16.09 7.71
C MET A 152 6.13 15.92 8.54
N LEU A 153 5.07 15.40 7.94
CA LEU A 153 3.85 14.95 8.61
C LEU A 153 3.96 13.46 8.92
N ARG A 154 3.74 13.06 10.18
CA ARG A 154 3.73 11.64 10.56
C ARG A 154 2.51 11.26 11.39
N ALA A 155 2.05 10.02 11.25
CA ALA A 155 1.08 9.38 12.14
C ALA A 155 1.80 8.80 13.35
N ILE A 156 1.25 8.97 14.56
CA ILE A 156 1.87 8.47 15.80
C ILE A 156 0.95 7.47 16.47
N GLY A 157 1.14 6.20 16.19
CA GLY A 157 0.45 5.10 16.85
C GLY A 157 -1.02 5.35 17.09
N SER A 158 -1.41 5.38 18.36
CA SER A 158 -2.79 5.68 18.79
C SER A 158 -2.94 7.08 19.42
N ALA A 159 -1.97 7.98 19.25
CA ALA A 159 -2.02 9.30 19.89
C ALA A 159 -2.58 10.39 18.98
N GLY A 160 -2.03 10.55 17.77
CA GLY A 160 -2.37 11.66 16.90
C GLY A 160 -1.46 11.74 15.68
N HIS A 161 -1.28 12.96 15.19
CA HIS A 161 -0.36 13.26 14.10
C HIS A 161 0.55 14.40 14.50
N GLU A 162 1.75 14.43 13.95
CA GLU A 162 2.74 15.47 14.21
C GLU A 162 3.28 16.04 12.92
N VAL A 163 3.56 17.36 12.94
CA VAL A 163 4.32 18.03 11.90
C VAL A 163 5.67 18.44 12.48
N TRP A 164 6.74 18.06 11.79
CA TRP A 164 8.12 18.35 12.15
C TRP A 164 8.78 19.21 11.08
N ASN A 165 9.63 20.15 11.46
CA ASN A 165 10.55 20.81 10.54
C ASN A 165 11.84 19.98 10.47
N THR A 166 12.17 19.53 9.28
CA THR A 166 13.34 18.70 8.96
C THR A 166 14.27 19.39 7.97
N ALA A 167 14.29 20.74 7.94
CA ALA A 167 15.25 21.49 7.12
C ALA A 167 16.70 21.07 7.40
N ASP A 168 17.03 20.84 8.68
CA ASP A 168 18.18 20.01 9.04
C ASP A 168 17.66 18.59 9.40
N PRO A 169 17.84 17.60 8.51
CA PRO A 169 17.31 16.25 8.75
C PRO A 169 18.03 15.50 9.89
N SER A 170 19.16 16.02 10.38
CA SER A 170 19.85 15.47 11.55
C SER A 170 19.32 16.03 12.88
N HIS A 171 18.62 17.17 12.84
CA HIS A 171 18.08 17.87 14.02
C HIS A 171 16.62 18.29 13.78
N PRO A 172 15.70 17.33 13.61
CA PRO A 172 14.29 17.65 13.39
C PRO A 172 13.65 18.36 14.59
N VAL A 173 12.78 19.34 14.32
CA VAL A 173 12.10 20.15 15.35
C VAL A 173 10.60 19.97 15.22
N LEU A 174 9.91 19.62 16.31
CA LEU A 174 8.45 19.53 16.35
C LEU A 174 7.83 20.92 16.14
N VAL A 175 6.93 21.02 15.17
CA VAL A 175 6.20 22.25 14.82
C VAL A 175 4.81 22.26 15.43
N SER A 176 4.03 21.21 15.20
CA SER A 176 2.66 21.13 15.71
C SER A 176 2.19 19.69 15.92
N ARG A 177 1.12 19.54 16.69
CA ARG A 177 0.39 18.29 16.90
C ARG A 177 -1.06 18.44 16.46
N ILE A 178 -1.62 17.38 15.89
CA ILE A 178 -2.96 17.35 15.34
C ILE A 178 -3.72 16.17 15.94
N GLY A 179 -4.84 16.48 16.61
CA GLY A 179 -5.66 15.50 17.31
C GLY A 179 -5.02 15.02 18.60
N GLU A 180 -5.87 14.63 19.55
CA GLU A 180 -5.49 13.99 20.81
C GLU A 180 -6.46 12.83 21.09
N GLY A 181 -5.96 11.79 21.75
CA GLY A 181 -6.79 10.62 22.10
C GLY A 181 -7.36 9.87 20.91
N LEU A 182 -6.69 9.95 19.76
CA LEU A 182 -7.08 9.23 18.56
C LEU A 182 -6.76 7.74 18.71
N LYS A 183 -7.27 6.93 17.80
CA LYS A 183 -6.99 5.50 17.74
C LYS A 183 -6.46 5.14 16.36
N ASP A 184 -5.55 4.18 16.32
CA ASP A 184 -5.11 3.53 15.08
C ASP A 184 -4.82 4.52 13.93
N THR A 185 -4.05 5.58 14.22
CA THR A 185 -3.58 6.51 13.18
C THR A 185 -2.79 5.74 12.13
N HIS A 186 -3.00 6.06 10.85
CA HIS A 186 -2.48 5.21 9.80
C HIS A 186 -2.07 6.00 8.56
N LYS A 187 -2.54 5.62 7.40
CA LYS A 187 -2.09 6.06 6.09
C LYS A 187 -2.56 7.47 5.75
N ASN A 188 -1.70 8.46 5.97
CA ASN A 188 -1.96 9.87 5.62
C ASN A 188 -1.67 10.15 4.15
N PHE A 189 -2.36 11.16 3.63
CA PHE A 189 -2.01 11.80 2.36
C PHE A 189 -1.94 13.31 2.55
N TRP A 190 -0.96 13.98 1.92
CA TRP A 190 -0.77 15.43 2.03
C TRP A 190 -0.51 16.05 0.65
N GLU A 191 -1.37 16.98 0.25
CA GLU A 191 -1.22 17.76 -0.96
C GLU A 191 -0.34 18.97 -0.67
N CYS A 192 0.92 18.94 -1.05
CA CYS A 192 1.85 20.03 -0.75
C CYS A 192 1.43 21.37 -1.38
N ASN A 193 0.91 21.37 -2.60
CA ASN A 193 0.54 22.59 -3.31
C ASN A 193 -0.71 23.31 -2.78
N THR A 194 -1.56 22.60 -2.03
CA THR A 194 -2.77 23.19 -1.41
C THR A 194 -2.70 23.23 0.10
N GLY A 195 -1.85 22.44 0.71
CA GLY A 195 -1.78 22.23 2.16
C GLY A 195 -2.85 21.27 2.69
N VAL A 196 -3.74 20.72 1.86
CA VAL A 196 -4.80 19.80 2.34
C VAL A 196 -4.21 18.47 2.74
N ALA A 197 -4.46 18.07 3.98
CA ALA A 197 -4.03 16.79 4.54
C ALA A 197 -5.23 15.92 4.90
N TYR A 198 -5.17 14.65 4.48
CA TYR A 198 -6.13 13.61 4.78
C TYR A 198 -5.52 12.67 5.81
N LEU A 199 -5.99 12.77 7.06
CA LEU A 199 -5.41 12.09 8.21
C LEU A 199 -6.28 10.91 8.60
N VAL A 200 -5.76 9.70 8.42
CA VAL A 200 -6.50 8.47 8.76
C VAL A 200 -6.33 8.15 10.24
N SER A 201 -7.45 8.02 10.94
CA SER A 201 -7.48 7.64 12.36
C SER A 201 -8.88 7.28 12.83
N GLY A 202 -9.00 6.64 13.97
CA GLY A 202 -10.24 6.52 14.72
C GLY A 202 -10.41 7.69 15.68
N LYS A 203 -11.63 8.21 15.79
CA LYS A 203 -12.01 9.19 16.82
C LYS A 203 -12.87 8.53 17.90
N PRO A 204 -12.80 8.98 19.15
CA PRO A 204 -13.56 8.37 20.24
C PRO A 204 -15.09 8.37 20.05
N ASP A 205 -15.61 9.38 19.35
CA ASP A 205 -17.03 9.58 19.06
C ASP A 205 -17.51 8.90 17.76
N TRP A 206 -16.59 8.40 16.93
CA TRP A 206 -16.91 7.65 15.72
C TRP A 206 -16.99 6.14 15.99
N ARG A 207 -17.86 5.47 15.25
CA ARG A 207 -18.16 4.04 15.43
C ARG A 207 -17.17 3.10 14.74
N THR A 208 -16.27 3.63 13.92
CA THR A 208 -15.27 2.88 13.16
C THR A 208 -13.88 3.01 13.78
N ARG A 209 -13.02 2.02 13.54
CA ARG A 209 -11.61 2.07 13.91
C ARG A 209 -10.85 3.15 13.14
N ARG A 210 -11.19 3.36 11.85
CA ARG A 210 -10.53 4.34 10.98
C ARG A 210 -11.52 5.07 10.08
N MET A 211 -11.38 6.37 10.03
CA MET A 211 -12.05 7.33 9.16
C MET A 211 -11.04 8.40 8.74
N THR A 212 -11.44 9.45 8.05
CA THR A 212 -10.55 10.54 7.62
C THR A 212 -10.88 11.83 8.37
N MET A 213 -9.88 12.43 9.02
CA MET A 213 -9.90 13.83 9.40
C MET A 213 -9.22 14.64 8.32
N ILE A 214 -9.85 15.70 7.82
CA ILE A 214 -9.30 16.56 6.78
C ILE A 214 -8.91 17.89 7.39
N TYR A 215 -7.65 18.29 7.19
CA TYR A 215 -7.06 19.50 7.73
C TYR A 215 -6.45 20.36 6.62
N ASP A 216 -6.48 21.67 6.83
CA ASP A 216 -5.65 22.64 6.13
C ASP A 216 -4.33 22.77 6.90
N LEU A 217 -3.24 22.32 6.29
CA LEU A 217 -1.86 22.47 6.73
C LEU A 217 -1.09 23.40 5.78
N SER A 218 -1.77 24.34 5.13
CA SER A 218 -1.11 25.39 4.34
C SER A 218 -0.12 26.21 5.19
N ASP A 219 -0.44 26.39 6.48
CA ASP A 219 0.45 26.82 7.55
C ASP A 219 0.65 25.65 8.52
N PRO A 220 1.75 24.90 8.45
CA PRO A 220 1.99 23.74 9.30
C PRO A 220 2.09 24.05 10.81
N ALA A 221 2.34 25.30 11.18
CA ALA A 221 2.37 25.73 12.58
C ALA A 221 0.96 25.90 13.18
N HIS A 222 -0.03 26.16 12.35
CA HIS A 222 -1.42 26.42 12.73
C HIS A 222 -2.41 25.51 11.97
N PRO A 223 -2.42 24.20 12.24
CA PRO A 223 -3.33 23.25 11.59
C PRO A 223 -4.79 23.65 11.79
N ALA A 224 -5.55 23.79 10.70
CA ALA A 224 -6.96 24.13 10.74
C ALA A 224 -7.83 22.96 10.27
N LYS A 225 -8.78 22.52 11.09
CA LYS A 225 -9.69 21.42 10.73
C LYS A 225 -10.68 21.87 9.65
N ILE A 226 -10.77 21.09 8.57
CA ILE A 226 -11.76 21.28 7.51
C ILE A 226 -13.03 20.47 7.84
N ARG A 227 -12.91 19.15 8.01
CA ARG A 227 -14.02 18.26 8.38
C ARG A 227 -13.55 16.87 8.80
N ASP A 228 -14.47 16.10 9.36
CA ASP A 228 -14.38 14.64 9.45
C ASP A 228 -15.17 14.01 8.29
N PHE A 229 -14.66 12.89 7.74
CA PHE A 229 -15.28 12.18 6.63
C PHE A 229 -15.12 10.67 6.78
N GLY A 230 -16.19 9.95 6.48
CA GLY A 230 -16.26 8.49 6.50
C GLY A 230 -17.51 8.01 5.79
N LEU A 231 -17.88 6.75 6.03
CA LEU A 231 -19.08 6.16 5.44
C LEU A 231 -20.30 6.45 6.29
N PRO A 232 -21.48 6.68 5.67
CA PRO A 232 -22.75 6.71 6.41
C PRO A 232 -22.92 5.43 7.24
N GLY A 233 -23.16 5.59 8.52
CA GLY A 233 -23.21 4.52 9.53
C GLY A 233 -21.97 4.45 10.43
N GLN A 234 -20.89 5.18 10.12
CA GLN A 234 -19.70 5.31 10.95
C GLN A 234 -19.72 6.55 11.85
N GLU A 235 -20.54 7.55 11.52
CA GLU A 235 -20.65 8.83 12.23
C GLU A 235 -21.24 8.67 13.64
N PRO A 236 -20.99 9.66 14.53
CA PRO A 236 -21.60 9.69 15.86
C PRO A 236 -23.12 9.61 15.85
N GLY A 237 -23.68 8.83 16.78
CA GLY A 237 -25.13 8.69 16.92
C GLY A 237 -25.81 7.75 15.92
N SER A 238 -25.09 7.26 14.90
CA SER A 238 -25.63 6.28 13.96
C SER A 238 -25.90 4.94 14.64
N THR A 239 -26.80 4.13 14.07
CA THR A 239 -27.23 2.83 14.58
C THR A 239 -27.07 1.73 13.52
N GLY A 240 -27.21 0.46 13.93
CA GLY A 240 -27.09 -0.69 13.01
C GLY A 240 -25.64 -1.17 12.82
N ALA A 241 -25.40 -1.92 11.75
CA ALA A 241 -24.08 -2.46 11.43
C ALA A 241 -23.12 -1.32 11.07
N VAL A 242 -21.89 -1.41 11.57
CA VAL A 242 -20.82 -0.46 11.22
C VAL A 242 -20.20 -0.88 9.88
N PRO A 243 -20.15 0.01 8.88
CA PRO A 243 -19.46 -0.27 7.62
C PRO A 243 -17.98 -0.55 7.82
N THR A 244 -17.36 -1.21 6.82
CA THR A 244 -15.91 -1.49 6.85
C THR A 244 -15.08 -0.21 6.97
N GLU A 245 -13.91 -0.34 7.57
CA GLU A 245 -13.03 0.78 7.87
C GLU A 245 -12.24 1.27 6.68
N LEU A 246 -11.81 2.53 6.73
CA LEU A 246 -10.89 3.13 5.79
C LEU A 246 -9.48 2.59 6.00
N HIS A 247 -8.78 2.26 4.89
CA HIS A 247 -7.34 2.05 4.95
C HIS A 247 -6.58 3.34 4.62
N GLY A 248 -6.83 3.96 3.47
CA GLY A 248 -6.18 5.21 3.11
C GLY A 248 -6.75 5.88 1.87
N PRO A 249 -6.61 7.21 1.78
CA PRO A 249 -6.92 8.00 0.59
C PRO A 249 -5.68 8.26 -0.25
N ILE A 250 -5.90 8.46 -1.56
CA ILE A 250 -4.95 9.14 -2.45
C ILE A 250 -5.72 10.21 -3.22
N SER A 251 -5.26 11.45 -3.13
CA SER A 251 -5.84 12.57 -3.84
C SER A 251 -5.15 12.79 -5.18
N ALA A 252 -5.92 13.08 -6.22
CA ALA A 252 -5.44 13.57 -7.51
C ALA A 252 -5.26 15.10 -7.53
N GLY A 253 -5.36 15.75 -6.38
CA GLY A 253 -5.21 17.18 -6.24
C GLY A 253 -6.32 18.01 -6.90
N PRO A 254 -6.15 19.34 -6.95
CA PRO A 254 -7.15 20.22 -7.54
C PRO A 254 -7.34 20.01 -9.06
N GLU A 255 -6.29 19.62 -9.77
CA GLU A 255 -6.38 19.39 -11.24
C GLU A 255 -7.22 18.17 -11.58
N GLY A 256 -7.06 17.06 -10.84
CA GLY A 256 -7.87 15.86 -11.00
C GLY A 256 -9.22 15.99 -10.33
N ASN A 257 -9.36 16.85 -9.33
CA ASN A 257 -10.55 17.06 -8.51
C ASN A 257 -11.18 15.77 -7.97
N ARG A 258 -10.35 14.78 -7.62
CA ARG A 258 -10.80 13.48 -7.12
C ARG A 258 -9.96 13.06 -5.92
N VAL A 259 -10.64 12.33 -5.02
CA VAL A 259 -9.98 11.56 -3.96
C VAL A 259 -10.46 10.12 -4.06
N TYR A 260 -9.52 9.20 -4.09
CA TYR A 260 -9.76 7.77 -4.15
C TYR A 260 -9.53 7.18 -2.77
N PHE A 261 -10.58 6.65 -2.15
CA PHE A 261 -10.54 6.04 -0.83
C PHE A 261 -10.57 4.52 -0.95
N GLY A 262 -9.63 3.85 -0.29
CA GLY A 262 -9.58 2.40 -0.17
C GLY A 262 -10.17 1.94 1.15
N TYR A 263 -11.21 1.12 1.10
CA TYR A 263 -11.89 0.56 2.27
C TYR A 263 -11.73 -0.95 2.36
N GLY A 264 -11.56 -1.45 3.58
CA GLY A 264 -11.27 -2.85 3.86
C GLY A 264 -9.88 -3.24 3.35
N THR A 265 -9.22 -4.18 4.01
CA THR A 265 -7.88 -4.62 3.61
C THR A 265 -7.91 -6.02 2.99
N ASP A 266 -8.70 -6.92 3.56
CA ASP A 266 -8.73 -8.34 3.23
C ASP A 266 -10.15 -8.90 2.98
N LYS A 267 -11.19 -8.10 3.21
CA LYS A 267 -12.58 -8.54 3.00
C LYS A 267 -13.59 -7.41 3.02
N GLY A 268 -14.62 -7.55 2.20
CA GLY A 268 -15.73 -6.59 2.15
C GLY A 268 -15.30 -5.19 1.75
N GLY A 269 -14.18 -5.08 1.04
CA GLY A 269 -13.60 -3.81 0.65
C GLY A 269 -14.20 -3.22 -0.61
N PHE A 270 -13.89 -1.96 -0.86
CA PHE A 270 -14.29 -1.25 -2.06
C PHE A 270 -13.43 -0.01 -2.32
N LEU A 271 -13.40 0.38 -3.57
CA LEU A 271 -12.96 1.70 -4.02
C LEU A 271 -14.12 2.68 -3.90
N GLN A 272 -13.90 3.82 -3.24
CA GLN A 272 -14.81 4.97 -3.27
C GLN A 272 -14.19 6.12 -4.05
N ILE A 273 -14.91 6.64 -5.03
CA ILE A 273 -14.51 7.81 -5.82
C ILE A 273 -15.29 9.02 -5.30
N VAL A 274 -14.55 10.05 -4.91
CA VAL A 274 -15.10 11.24 -4.28
C VAL A 274 -14.70 12.50 -5.03
N ASP A 275 -15.66 13.38 -5.27
CA ASP A 275 -15.43 14.74 -5.77
C ASP A 275 -14.73 15.57 -4.68
N ARG A 276 -13.48 15.97 -4.96
CA ARG A 276 -12.64 16.69 -4.00
C ARG A 276 -13.20 18.06 -3.62
N ASP A 277 -13.72 18.81 -4.59
CA ASP A 277 -14.27 20.15 -4.32
C ASP A 277 -15.52 20.06 -3.44
N LYS A 278 -16.44 19.15 -3.73
CA LYS A 278 -17.60 18.89 -2.86
C LYS A 278 -17.20 18.40 -1.47
N LEU A 279 -16.16 17.57 -1.38
CA LEU A 279 -15.63 17.10 -0.10
C LEU A 279 -15.11 18.25 0.75
N LEU A 280 -14.33 19.15 0.15
CA LEU A 280 -13.68 20.24 0.87
C LEU A 280 -14.60 21.44 1.11
N ASN A 281 -15.50 21.76 0.20
CA ASN A 281 -16.32 22.97 0.23
C ASN A 281 -17.82 22.70 0.53
N GLY A 282 -18.27 21.47 0.47
CA GLY A 282 -19.63 21.09 0.79
C GLY A 282 -19.97 21.12 2.30
N PRO A 283 -21.18 20.64 2.69
CA PRO A 283 -21.61 20.59 4.09
C PRO A 283 -20.65 19.78 4.97
N LYS A 284 -20.32 20.29 6.17
CA LYS A 284 -19.26 19.74 7.04
C LYS A 284 -19.75 18.79 8.13
N GLU A 285 -21.00 18.98 8.58
CA GLU A 285 -21.58 18.14 9.66
C GLU A 285 -21.64 16.68 9.19
N PRO A 286 -21.20 15.71 10.03
CA PRO A 286 -21.13 14.31 9.66
C PRO A 286 -22.49 13.61 9.73
N THR A 287 -23.45 14.06 8.93
CA THR A 287 -24.74 13.37 8.74
C THR A 287 -24.66 12.38 7.58
N PRO A 288 -25.51 11.35 7.53
CA PRO A 288 -25.53 10.40 6.41
C PRO A 288 -25.66 11.06 5.03
N GLU A 289 -26.42 12.14 4.93
CA GLU A 289 -26.62 12.90 3.69
C GLU A 289 -25.33 13.64 3.30
N ASN A 290 -24.70 14.32 4.24
CA ASN A 290 -23.48 15.10 4.01
C ASN A 290 -22.27 14.20 3.75
N LEU A 291 -22.25 12.99 4.29
CA LEU A 291 -21.21 11.99 3.99
C LEU A 291 -21.38 11.39 2.59
N ARG A 292 -22.62 11.29 2.07
CA ARG A 292 -22.87 10.88 0.68
C ARG A 292 -22.68 12.01 -0.33
N PHE A 293 -22.80 13.26 0.08
CA PHE A 293 -22.82 14.41 -0.82
C PHE A 293 -21.64 14.48 -1.79
N PRO A 294 -20.38 14.24 -1.37
CA PRO A 294 -19.22 14.29 -2.28
C PRO A 294 -18.98 12.98 -3.04
N GLU A 295 -19.68 11.89 -2.71
CA GLU A 295 -19.46 10.60 -3.36
C GLU A 295 -19.96 10.59 -4.80
N ILE A 296 -19.10 10.13 -5.72
CA ILE A 296 -19.46 9.91 -7.13
C ILE A 296 -19.94 8.46 -7.29
N SER A 297 -19.15 7.51 -6.83
CA SER A 297 -19.45 6.08 -6.93
C SER A 297 -18.66 5.22 -5.96
N ARG A 298 -19.05 3.93 -5.90
CA ARG A 298 -18.28 2.86 -5.23
C ARG A 298 -18.20 1.65 -6.14
N MET A 299 -17.05 0.98 -6.12
CA MET A 299 -16.87 -0.33 -6.73
C MET A 299 -16.51 -1.33 -5.64
N SER A 300 -17.39 -2.28 -5.37
CA SER A 300 -17.13 -3.36 -4.42
C SER A 300 -16.09 -4.33 -4.98
N MET A 301 -15.16 -4.74 -4.13
CA MET A 301 -14.21 -5.80 -4.39
C MET A 301 -14.88 -7.17 -4.20
N SER A 302 -14.15 -8.25 -4.45
CA SER A 302 -14.57 -9.60 -4.06
C SER A 302 -14.84 -9.67 -2.56
N ALA A 303 -15.69 -10.60 -2.14
CA ALA A 303 -16.01 -10.80 -0.72
C ALA A 303 -14.79 -11.04 0.20
N PHE A 304 -13.67 -11.45 -0.38
CA PHE A 304 -12.42 -11.79 0.32
C PHE A 304 -11.30 -10.78 0.06
N ASN A 305 -11.56 -9.73 -0.69
CA ASN A 305 -10.58 -8.71 -1.05
C ASN A 305 -10.98 -7.35 -0.49
N GLY A 306 -10.00 -6.48 -0.34
CA GLY A 306 -10.18 -5.12 0.10
C GLY A 306 -9.31 -4.16 -0.69
N ALA A 307 -9.43 -2.88 -0.43
CA ALA A 307 -8.62 -1.86 -1.09
C ALA A 307 -7.68 -1.23 -0.06
N HIS A 308 -6.42 -1.70 -0.05
CA HIS A 308 -5.39 -1.13 0.80
C HIS A 308 -4.80 0.15 0.19
N THR A 309 -4.38 0.11 -1.08
CA THR A 309 -3.84 1.26 -1.82
C THR A 309 -4.64 1.48 -3.10
N THR A 310 -5.01 2.73 -3.39
CA THR A 310 -5.82 3.14 -4.55
C THR A 310 -5.06 4.18 -5.37
N PHE A 311 -4.10 3.74 -6.19
CA PHE A 311 -3.18 4.60 -6.91
C PHE A 311 -3.75 5.08 -8.24
N PRO A 312 -4.03 6.41 -8.44
CA PRO A 312 -4.61 6.92 -9.67
C PRO A 312 -3.55 7.12 -10.77
N MET A 313 -3.88 6.69 -11.96
CA MET A 313 -3.14 6.91 -13.20
C MET A 313 -4.07 7.57 -14.22
N LEU A 314 -4.34 8.87 -14.02
CA LEU A 314 -5.30 9.61 -14.82
C LEU A 314 -4.71 9.97 -16.19
N LYS A 315 -5.54 9.96 -17.22
CA LYS A 315 -5.14 10.20 -18.62
C LYS A 315 -3.99 9.30 -19.06
N MET A 316 -4.12 8.02 -18.73
CA MET A 316 -3.15 7.00 -19.13
C MET A 316 -3.26 6.76 -20.64
N PRO A 317 -2.17 6.93 -21.42
CA PRO A 317 -2.21 6.64 -22.85
C PRO A 317 -2.33 5.12 -23.07
N ILE A 318 -3.28 4.72 -23.92
CA ILE A 318 -3.51 3.32 -24.29
C ILE A 318 -3.32 3.18 -25.79
N ALA A 319 -2.28 2.49 -26.21
CA ALA A 319 -1.90 2.36 -27.62
C ALA A 319 -3.01 1.73 -28.49
N GLU A 320 -3.75 0.78 -27.97
CA GLU A 320 -4.90 0.16 -28.65
C GLU A 320 -5.99 1.13 -29.04
N PHE A 321 -6.18 2.18 -28.24
CA PHE A 321 -7.21 3.20 -28.44
C PHE A 321 -6.68 4.45 -29.12
N ALA A 322 -5.43 4.45 -29.62
CA ALA A 322 -4.84 5.60 -30.29
C ALA A 322 -5.58 6.00 -31.59
N HIS A 323 -6.42 5.11 -32.11
CA HIS A 323 -7.27 5.37 -33.28
C HIS A 323 -8.65 5.94 -32.92
N ASP A 324 -9.00 5.94 -31.63
CA ASP A 324 -10.25 6.49 -31.13
C ASP A 324 -10.09 7.99 -30.83
N LYS A 325 -11.22 8.66 -30.60
CA LYS A 325 -11.25 10.09 -30.28
C LYS A 325 -10.60 10.42 -28.93
N GLU A 326 -10.55 9.47 -28.02
CA GLU A 326 -9.98 9.60 -26.68
C GLU A 326 -8.94 8.51 -26.44
N PRO A 327 -7.66 8.77 -26.81
CA PRO A 327 -6.58 7.78 -26.73
C PRO A 327 -6.11 7.51 -25.30
N THR A 328 -6.78 8.05 -24.28
CA THR A 328 -6.44 7.86 -22.87
C THR A 328 -7.59 7.29 -22.09
N ARG A 329 -7.26 6.64 -20.96
CA ARG A 329 -8.21 6.18 -19.93
C ARG A 329 -7.73 6.62 -18.56
N ASP A 330 -8.68 6.83 -17.68
CA ASP A 330 -8.41 7.04 -16.27
C ASP A 330 -8.42 5.69 -15.55
N ILE A 331 -7.28 5.29 -15.05
CA ILE A 331 -7.08 3.99 -14.40
C ILE A 331 -6.77 4.20 -12.92
N VAL A 332 -7.35 3.39 -12.06
CA VAL A 332 -6.94 3.26 -10.65
C VAL A 332 -6.37 1.86 -10.45
N MET A 333 -5.12 1.79 -10.01
CA MET A 333 -4.54 0.54 -9.53
C MET A 333 -4.89 0.38 -8.06
N ILE A 334 -5.58 -0.71 -7.73
CA ILE A 334 -5.88 -1.11 -6.35
C ILE A 334 -4.94 -2.23 -5.97
N VAL A 335 -4.33 -2.11 -4.80
CA VAL A 335 -3.54 -3.18 -4.21
C VAL A 335 -4.24 -3.63 -2.95
N ASP A 336 -4.51 -4.94 -2.84
CA ASP A 336 -5.03 -5.56 -1.62
C ASP A 336 -3.93 -5.73 -0.57
N GLU A 337 -4.28 -6.18 0.63
CA GLU A 337 -3.30 -6.59 1.65
C GLU A 337 -3.52 -8.03 2.10
N GLU A 338 -2.48 -8.86 1.96
CA GLU A 338 -2.41 -10.16 2.61
C GLU A 338 -2.25 -9.98 4.13
N ILE A 339 -3.15 -10.55 4.92
CA ILE A 339 -3.15 -10.39 6.38
C ILE A 339 -2.64 -11.63 7.09
N VAL A 340 -2.93 -12.83 6.56
CA VAL A 340 -2.67 -14.10 7.23
C VAL A 340 -1.40 -14.76 6.72
N ASN A 341 -0.60 -15.31 7.63
CA ASN A 341 0.64 -15.99 7.28
C ASN A 341 0.38 -17.33 6.54
N GLU A 342 1.36 -17.73 5.72
CA GLU A 342 1.43 -19.02 5.04
C GLU A 342 0.20 -19.34 4.17
N CYS A 343 -0.33 -18.31 3.47
CA CYS A 343 -1.46 -18.41 2.53
C CYS A 343 -2.75 -19.00 3.17
N ALA A 344 -2.98 -18.75 4.44
CA ALA A 344 -4.17 -19.26 5.13
C ALA A 344 -5.43 -18.40 4.90
N GLU A 345 -5.40 -17.52 3.92
CA GLU A 345 -6.54 -16.74 3.44
C GLU A 345 -6.64 -16.76 1.90
N PRO A 346 -7.77 -16.35 1.31
CA PRO A 346 -7.87 -16.16 -0.13
C PRO A 346 -6.84 -15.16 -0.63
N ARG A 347 -6.31 -15.41 -1.82
CA ARG A 347 -5.22 -14.63 -2.43
C ARG A 347 -5.58 -13.14 -2.55
N GLN A 348 -4.70 -12.29 -2.03
CA GLN A 348 -4.77 -10.85 -2.19
C GLN A 348 -3.96 -10.42 -3.43
N MET A 349 -4.54 -9.50 -4.22
CA MET A 349 -4.10 -9.23 -5.60
C MET A 349 -3.88 -7.74 -5.85
N VAL A 350 -3.41 -7.45 -7.06
CA VAL A 350 -3.42 -6.11 -7.64
C VAL A 350 -4.49 -6.06 -8.72
N TRP A 351 -5.30 -5.00 -8.73
CA TRP A 351 -6.40 -4.79 -9.65
C TRP A 351 -6.20 -3.51 -10.44
N PHE A 352 -6.48 -3.55 -11.74
CA PHE A 352 -6.53 -2.38 -12.58
C PHE A 352 -7.98 -2.08 -12.92
N VAL A 353 -8.42 -0.88 -12.57
CA VAL A 353 -9.81 -0.45 -12.68
C VAL A 353 -9.90 0.74 -13.61
N ASP A 354 -10.66 0.59 -14.70
CA ASP A 354 -11.02 1.71 -15.57
C ASP A 354 -12.10 2.55 -14.86
N VAL A 355 -11.77 3.80 -14.59
CA VAL A 355 -12.63 4.81 -13.96
C VAL A 355 -12.94 5.96 -14.91
N THR A 356 -12.70 5.82 -16.21
CA THR A 356 -13.00 6.85 -17.23
C THR A 356 -14.46 7.25 -17.17
N ILE A 357 -15.36 6.28 -16.93
CA ILE A 357 -16.76 6.54 -16.58
C ILE A 357 -16.89 6.35 -15.07
N GLU A 358 -16.65 7.39 -14.31
CA GLU A 358 -16.53 7.35 -12.85
C GLU A 358 -17.76 6.79 -12.14
N THR A 359 -18.96 6.91 -12.74
CA THR A 359 -20.21 6.33 -12.20
C THR A 359 -20.36 4.84 -12.46
N SER A 360 -19.44 4.25 -13.24
CA SER A 360 -19.45 2.82 -13.60
C SER A 360 -18.02 2.27 -13.70
N PRO A 361 -17.25 2.31 -12.61
CA PRO A 361 -15.89 1.76 -12.60
C PRO A 361 -15.90 0.26 -12.88
N MET A 362 -14.90 -0.23 -13.62
CA MET A 362 -14.83 -1.62 -14.05
C MET A 362 -13.40 -2.16 -13.95
N VAL A 363 -13.26 -3.35 -13.37
CA VAL A 363 -12.00 -4.08 -13.38
C VAL A 363 -11.67 -4.51 -14.81
N ILE A 364 -10.49 -4.16 -15.30
CA ILE A 364 -10.01 -4.53 -16.65
C ILE A 364 -8.94 -5.62 -16.62
N SER A 365 -8.19 -5.72 -15.53
CA SER A 365 -7.18 -6.77 -15.35
C SER A 365 -6.80 -6.93 -13.89
N SER A 366 -6.01 -7.94 -13.60
CA SER A 366 -5.42 -8.17 -12.27
C SER A 366 -4.04 -8.80 -12.39
N TYR A 367 -3.24 -8.66 -11.32
CA TYR A 367 -1.95 -9.31 -11.20
C TYR A 367 -1.83 -10.04 -9.86
N THR A 368 -1.19 -11.22 -9.90
CA THR A 368 -0.69 -11.94 -8.73
C THR A 368 0.67 -12.53 -9.05
N ALA A 369 1.61 -12.53 -8.09
CA ALA A 369 2.88 -13.21 -8.26
C ALA A 369 2.67 -14.75 -8.40
N LYS A 370 3.46 -15.38 -9.26
CA LYS A 370 3.37 -16.82 -9.47
C LYS A 370 3.97 -17.57 -8.28
N GLU A 371 3.20 -18.42 -7.64
CA GLU A 371 3.68 -19.32 -6.58
C GLU A 371 4.67 -20.37 -7.09
N ALA A 372 4.54 -20.74 -8.36
CA ALA A 372 5.12 -21.95 -8.93
C ALA A 372 6.66 -22.03 -8.84
N ASN A 373 7.36 -20.90 -8.72
CA ASN A 373 8.82 -20.91 -8.67
C ASN A 373 9.36 -20.92 -7.25
N GLY A 374 8.52 -21.03 -6.24
CA GLY A 374 9.04 -20.83 -4.94
C GLY A 374 8.24 -21.39 -3.78
N ASN A 375 7.04 -21.91 -3.90
CA ASN A 375 6.16 -22.26 -2.79
C ASN A 375 6.26 -21.28 -1.59
N PHE A 376 6.00 -20.01 -1.86
CA PHE A 376 6.13 -18.94 -0.88
C PHE A 376 5.30 -19.17 0.38
N CYS A 377 4.19 -19.92 0.28
CA CYS A 377 3.39 -20.33 1.43
C CYS A 377 4.20 -21.14 2.46
N GLN A 378 5.20 -21.92 2.02
CA GLN A 378 6.05 -22.71 2.92
C GLN A 378 7.23 -21.96 3.52
N ARG A 379 7.59 -20.78 2.99
CA ARG A 379 8.68 -19.95 3.53
C ARG A 379 8.39 -19.40 4.91
N GLY A 380 7.13 -19.25 5.26
CA GLY A 380 6.67 -18.55 6.45
C GLY A 380 6.31 -17.09 6.16
N GLY A 381 5.62 -16.48 7.09
CA GLY A 381 5.09 -15.13 6.93
C GLY A 381 3.99 -15.02 5.89
N ARG A 382 3.64 -13.79 5.51
CA ARG A 382 2.61 -13.49 4.52
C ARG A 382 3.17 -13.66 3.11
N PHE A 383 2.33 -14.13 2.19
CA PHE A 383 2.57 -14.14 0.76
C PHE A 383 1.37 -13.56 0.03
N GLY A 384 1.50 -12.39 -0.50
CA GLY A 384 0.45 -11.66 -1.18
C GLY A 384 0.85 -10.21 -1.38
N ALA A 385 0.02 -9.47 -2.11
CA ALA A 385 0.21 -8.04 -2.32
C ALA A 385 0.01 -7.27 -1.00
N HIS A 386 0.65 -6.09 -0.88
CA HIS A 386 0.42 -5.19 0.23
C HIS A 386 0.32 -3.72 -0.21
N SER A 387 1.32 -3.20 -0.91
CA SER A 387 1.36 -1.80 -1.30
C SER A 387 2.11 -1.62 -2.62
N SER A 388 2.00 -0.43 -3.20
CA SER A 388 2.80 0.01 -4.35
C SER A 388 3.61 1.26 -4.00
N ASN A 389 4.52 1.67 -4.92
CA ASN A 389 5.02 3.03 -4.89
C ASN A 389 3.85 4.01 -5.02
N GLU A 390 3.88 5.08 -4.26
CA GLU A 390 2.85 6.13 -4.24
C GLU A 390 3.36 7.46 -4.80
N SER A 391 4.68 7.58 -5.03
CA SER A 391 5.24 8.71 -5.77
C SER A 391 4.83 8.64 -7.24
N MET A 392 4.47 9.78 -7.79
CA MET A 392 4.21 9.93 -9.21
C MET A 392 5.49 10.36 -9.95
N ALA A 393 6.65 9.78 -9.53
CA ALA A 393 7.94 10.10 -10.13
C ALA A 393 7.88 9.86 -11.65
N PRO A 394 8.19 10.86 -12.49
CA PRO A 394 7.97 10.80 -13.95
C PRO A 394 8.68 9.63 -14.63
N VAL A 395 9.78 9.15 -14.04
CA VAL A 395 10.53 8.01 -14.58
C VAL A 395 9.69 6.73 -14.61
N TYR A 396 8.80 6.54 -13.63
CA TYR A 396 7.99 5.33 -13.49
C TYR A 396 6.49 5.53 -13.70
N TYR A 397 5.97 6.72 -13.41
CA TYR A 397 4.54 6.98 -13.46
C TYR A 397 3.92 6.60 -14.80
N LYS A 398 2.88 5.78 -14.78
CA LYS A 398 2.17 5.22 -15.95
C LYS A 398 2.99 4.27 -16.83
N LYS A 399 4.21 3.92 -16.45
CA LYS A 399 5.07 2.99 -17.19
C LYS A 399 5.33 1.72 -16.39
N MET A 400 5.65 1.87 -15.11
CA MET A 400 6.01 0.76 -14.24
C MET A 400 5.48 0.98 -12.84
N ALA A 401 4.91 -0.07 -12.25
CA ALA A 401 4.52 -0.14 -10.86
C ALA A 401 5.40 -1.14 -10.12
N PHE A 402 5.73 -0.81 -8.89
CA PHE A 402 6.42 -1.73 -7.98
C PHE A 402 5.45 -2.15 -6.89
N ILE A 403 5.34 -3.44 -6.65
CA ILE A 403 4.42 -4.01 -5.66
C ILE A 403 5.22 -4.70 -4.58
N SER A 404 5.05 -4.29 -3.33
CA SER A 404 5.55 -5.04 -2.19
C SER A 404 4.70 -6.31 -2.00
N TYR A 405 5.38 -7.44 -1.81
CA TYR A 405 4.76 -8.76 -1.84
C TYR A 405 5.23 -9.65 -0.69
N PHE A 406 5.40 -9.05 0.47
CA PHE A 406 5.87 -9.66 1.74
C PHE A 406 7.06 -10.61 1.55
N ASN A 407 6.89 -11.94 1.79
CA ASN A 407 8.00 -12.90 1.71
C ASN A 407 8.48 -13.16 0.27
N ALA A 408 7.79 -12.62 -0.72
CA ALA A 408 8.20 -12.63 -2.13
C ALA A 408 8.85 -11.30 -2.57
N GLY A 409 9.21 -10.43 -1.63
CA GLY A 409 9.98 -9.21 -1.89
C GLY A 409 9.20 -8.14 -2.63
N VAL A 410 9.83 -7.49 -3.61
CA VAL A 410 9.21 -6.52 -4.51
C VAL A 410 9.09 -7.08 -5.92
N ARG A 411 7.97 -6.77 -6.58
CA ARG A 411 7.67 -7.12 -7.98
C ARG A 411 7.60 -5.88 -8.83
N ALA A 412 8.27 -5.87 -9.98
CA ALA A 412 8.22 -4.78 -10.97
C ALA A 412 7.28 -5.18 -12.10
N LEU A 413 6.26 -4.37 -12.35
CA LEU A 413 5.25 -4.59 -13.38
C LEU A 413 5.36 -3.53 -14.47
N ASP A 414 5.48 -3.95 -15.73
CA ASP A 414 5.19 -3.11 -16.88
C ASP A 414 3.68 -2.91 -16.95
N ILE A 415 3.24 -1.67 -16.81
CA ILE A 415 1.82 -1.29 -16.77
C ILE A 415 1.43 -0.37 -17.93
N ARG A 416 2.30 -0.21 -18.94
CA ARG A 416 2.02 0.62 -20.12
C ARG A 416 0.78 0.16 -20.88
N ASP A 417 0.52 -1.15 -20.81
CA ASP A 417 -0.79 -1.74 -21.17
C ASP A 417 -1.47 -2.24 -19.87
N PRO A 418 -2.38 -1.46 -19.27
CA PRO A 418 -3.05 -1.85 -18.02
C PRO A 418 -4.04 -3.00 -18.20
N TYR A 419 -4.37 -3.40 -19.43
CA TYR A 419 -5.16 -4.60 -19.72
C TYR A 419 -4.33 -5.88 -19.57
N HIS A 420 -3.01 -5.79 -19.77
CA HIS A 420 -2.08 -6.92 -19.71
C HIS A 420 -0.82 -6.57 -18.89
N PRO A 421 -0.96 -6.22 -17.58
CA PRO A 421 0.19 -5.92 -16.75
C PRO A 421 1.13 -7.13 -16.68
N THR A 422 2.43 -6.88 -16.90
CA THR A 422 3.42 -7.96 -17.00
C THR A 422 4.51 -7.81 -15.97
N GLU A 423 4.79 -8.86 -15.17
CA GLU A 423 5.96 -8.87 -14.29
C GLU A 423 7.23 -8.92 -15.13
N VAL A 424 8.10 -7.93 -14.96
CA VAL A 424 9.35 -7.78 -15.70
C VAL A 424 10.59 -7.88 -14.82
N GLY A 425 10.43 -7.93 -13.51
CA GLY A 425 11.52 -8.10 -12.57
C GLY A 425 11.04 -8.30 -11.14
N TYR A 426 11.95 -8.77 -10.29
CA TYR A 426 11.73 -8.90 -8.86
C TYR A 426 13.03 -8.84 -8.08
N PHE A 427 12.91 -8.52 -6.79
CA PHE A 427 14.00 -8.63 -5.82
C PHE A 427 13.45 -9.12 -4.48
N ILE A 428 14.03 -10.21 -3.97
CA ILE A 428 13.66 -10.83 -2.70
C ILE A 428 14.90 -10.78 -1.79
N PRO A 429 14.91 -9.91 -0.77
CA PRO A 429 16.02 -9.86 0.18
C PRO A 429 16.22 -11.18 0.90
N SER A 430 17.45 -11.44 1.32
CA SER A 430 17.72 -12.52 2.27
C SER A 430 17.37 -12.10 3.70
N ILE A 431 17.10 -13.08 4.56
CA ILE A 431 16.99 -12.84 5.99
C ILE A 431 18.33 -12.41 6.58
N THR A 432 18.26 -11.60 7.64
CA THR A 432 19.41 -11.16 8.44
C THR A 432 19.30 -11.69 9.89
N ALA A 433 20.29 -11.43 10.69
CA ALA A 433 20.24 -11.75 12.13
C ALA A 433 19.12 -10.98 12.88
N ASN A 434 18.66 -9.87 12.31
CA ASN A 434 17.59 -9.04 12.87
C ASN A 434 16.19 -9.46 12.38
N THR A 435 16.10 -10.36 11.39
CA THR A 435 14.82 -10.75 10.81
C THR A 435 13.98 -11.52 11.83
N ASP A 436 12.80 -10.99 12.11
CA ASP A 436 11.85 -11.55 13.06
C ASP A 436 11.10 -12.76 12.49
N LYS A 437 10.64 -13.64 13.38
CA LYS A 437 9.81 -14.80 13.01
C LYS A 437 8.35 -14.41 12.79
N ARG A 438 7.66 -15.22 11.99
CA ARG A 438 6.23 -15.17 11.76
C ARG A 438 5.63 -16.53 12.07
N CYS A 439 4.51 -16.55 12.77
CA CYS A 439 3.93 -17.77 13.30
C CYS A 439 2.53 -18.03 12.75
N VAL A 440 2.20 -19.29 12.59
CA VAL A 440 0.85 -19.80 12.37
C VAL A 440 0.49 -20.75 13.49
N LYS A 441 -0.78 -20.77 13.86
CA LYS A 441 -1.28 -21.68 14.89
C LYS A 441 -1.81 -22.97 14.25
N ILE A 442 -1.19 -24.10 14.57
CA ILE A 442 -1.58 -25.42 14.08
C ILE A 442 -1.86 -26.31 15.32
N ASP A 443 -3.05 -26.86 15.39
CA ASP A 443 -3.49 -27.71 16.53
C ASP A 443 -3.23 -27.04 17.88
N GLY A 444 -3.47 -25.72 17.95
CA GLY A 444 -3.29 -24.94 19.17
C GLY A 444 -1.84 -24.57 19.52
N LYS A 445 -0.86 -25.03 18.73
CA LYS A 445 0.57 -24.74 18.92
C LYS A 445 1.08 -23.76 17.85
N ASP A 446 1.96 -22.86 18.26
CA ASP A 446 2.61 -21.94 17.34
C ASP A 446 3.73 -22.65 16.57
N ARG A 447 3.67 -22.56 15.24
CA ARG A 447 4.76 -22.90 14.32
C ARG A 447 5.30 -21.62 13.72
N CYS A 448 6.54 -21.30 14.05
CA CYS A 448 7.18 -20.05 13.66
C CYS A 448 8.31 -20.28 12.67
N LYS A 449 8.44 -19.38 11.69
CA LYS A 449 9.52 -19.35 10.72
C LYS A 449 10.05 -17.94 10.58
N VAL A 450 11.38 -17.80 10.47
CA VAL A 450 12.01 -16.53 10.14
C VAL A 450 11.81 -16.27 8.66
N ALA A 451 11.19 -15.15 8.32
CA ALA A 451 10.90 -14.79 6.94
C ALA A 451 10.84 -13.26 6.76
N ILE A 452 11.42 -12.79 5.66
CA ILE A 452 11.27 -11.38 5.28
C ILE A 452 9.79 -11.04 5.12
N GLN A 453 9.48 -9.77 5.33
CA GLN A 453 8.14 -9.22 5.12
C GLN A 453 8.29 -7.84 4.47
N THR A 454 8.67 -7.83 3.18
CA THR A 454 8.74 -6.59 2.40
C THR A 454 7.38 -5.91 2.44
N ASN A 455 7.33 -4.76 3.11
CA ASN A 455 6.07 -4.15 3.51
C ASN A 455 5.64 -3.07 2.53
N ASN A 456 6.35 -1.96 2.50
CA ASN A 456 6.10 -0.88 1.56
C ASN A 456 7.37 -0.52 0.81
N LEU A 457 7.21 0.34 -0.17
CA LEU A 457 8.30 0.80 -1.00
C LEU A 457 8.02 2.20 -1.54
N GLU A 458 9.06 2.86 -1.99
CA GLU A 458 8.94 4.11 -2.72
C GLU A 458 10.04 4.21 -3.77
N THR A 459 9.88 5.13 -4.71
CA THR A 459 10.84 5.38 -5.78
C THR A 459 11.26 6.84 -5.80
N ASP A 460 12.44 7.13 -6.34
CA ASP A 460 12.89 8.49 -6.58
C ASP A 460 13.05 8.82 -8.07
N GLU A 461 13.26 10.09 -8.37
CA GLU A 461 13.42 10.58 -9.74
C GLU A 461 14.73 10.12 -10.40
N ARG A 462 15.70 9.64 -9.63
CA ARG A 462 16.95 9.03 -10.13
C ARG A 462 16.74 7.60 -10.63
N GLY A 463 15.58 7.00 -10.31
CA GLY A 463 15.23 5.63 -10.67
C GLY A 463 15.65 4.58 -9.65
N TYR A 464 15.96 4.97 -8.41
CA TYR A 464 16.16 4.01 -7.32
C TYR A 464 14.83 3.61 -6.68
N ILE A 465 14.78 2.35 -6.23
CA ILE A 465 13.63 1.74 -5.56
C ILE A 465 14.05 1.41 -4.14
N TYR A 466 13.28 1.92 -3.17
CA TYR A 466 13.54 1.76 -1.74
C TYR A 466 12.48 0.85 -1.16
N ILE A 467 12.85 -0.36 -0.78
CA ILE A 467 11.95 -1.32 -0.13
C ILE A 467 12.28 -1.44 1.34
N VAL A 468 11.26 -1.52 2.17
CA VAL A 468 11.42 -1.66 3.64
C VAL A 468 10.69 -2.90 4.14
N ASP A 469 11.16 -3.42 5.27
CA ASP A 469 10.71 -4.69 5.79
C ASP A 469 10.13 -4.57 7.20
N ARG A 470 8.92 -5.12 7.41
CA ARG A 470 8.26 -5.11 8.73
C ARG A 470 8.70 -6.21 9.67
N ALA A 471 9.55 -7.14 9.18
CA ALA A 471 10.19 -8.16 10.00
C ALA A 471 11.62 -7.76 10.41
N ASN A 472 11.89 -6.46 10.55
CA ASN A 472 13.14 -5.88 11.04
C ASN A 472 14.36 -6.14 10.13
N THR A 473 14.15 -6.51 8.87
CA THR A 473 15.27 -6.81 7.94
C THR A 473 15.96 -5.54 7.43
N GLY A 474 15.29 -4.36 7.55
CA GLY A 474 15.85 -3.07 7.17
C GLY A 474 15.32 -2.52 5.85
N MET A 475 16.08 -1.59 5.25
CA MET A 475 15.80 -0.95 3.95
C MET A 475 16.83 -1.37 2.92
N HIS A 476 16.37 -1.82 1.75
CA HIS A 476 17.19 -2.13 0.60
C HIS A 476 16.96 -1.08 -0.49
N ILE A 477 18.04 -0.56 -1.07
CA ILE A 477 18.02 0.38 -2.18
C ILE A 477 18.38 -0.40 -3.43
N LEU A 478 17.49 -0.38 -4.42
CA LEU A 478 17.56 -1.21 -5.60
C LEU A 478 17.59 -0.35 -6.87
N GLU A 479 18.07 -0.93 -7.95
CA GLU A 479 17.89 -0.38 -9.30
C GLU A 479 17.44 -1.47 -10.28
N LEU A 480 16.76 -1.04 -11.34
CA LEU A 480 16.43 -1.91 -12.46
C LEU A 480 17.66 -2.23 -13.28
N THR A 481 17.70 -3.44 -13.84
CA THR A 481 18.72 -3.91 -14.76
C THR A 481 18.10 -4.53 -16.01
N GLY A 482 18.92 -4.90 -16.98
CA GLY A 482 18.48 -5.64 -18.15
C GLY A 482 17.35 -4.97 -18.93
N ASP A 483 16.38 -5.77 -19.39
CA ASP A 483 15.29 -5.29 -20.23
C ASP A 483 14.27 -4.46 -19.45
N ALA A 484 14.08 -4.72 -18.15
CA ALA A 484 13.18 -3.90 -17.33
C ALA A 484 13.61 -2.42 -17.27
N ARG A 485 14.92 -2.17 -17.24
CA ARG A 485 15.46 -0.81 -17.23
C ARG A 485 15.20 -0.04 -18.54
N LYS A 486 15.15 -0.75 -19.67
CA LYS A 486 14.85 -0.16 -20.99
C LYS A 486 13.41 0.34 -21.11
N ILE A 487 12.45 -0.27 -20.36
CA ILE A 487 11.03 0.12 -20.39
C ILE A 487 10.85 1.58 -19.95
N VAL A 488 11.70 2.06 -19.07
CA VAL A 488 11.60 3.39 -18.44
C VAL A 488 12.68 4.36 -18.89
N ASP A 489 13.39 4.02 -19.98
CA ASP A 489 14.39 4.87 -20.63
C ASP A 489 15.55 5.30 -19.70
N LEU A 490 15.84 4.51 -18.66
CA LEU A 490 16.99 4.76 -17.81
C LEU A 490 18.30 4.34 -18.50
N PRO A 491 19.42 5.07 -18.30
CA PRO A 491 20.71 4.69 -18.87
C PRO A 491 21.12 3.25 -18.44
N PRO A 492 21.83 2.50 -19.29
CA PRO A 492 22.37 1.20 -18.90
C PRO A 492 23.19 1.29 -17.61
N VAL A 493 23.12 0.28 -16.76
CA VAL A 493 24.03 0.11 -15.61
C VAL A 493 25.14 -0.85 -16.01
N ASN A 494 26.36 -0.46 -15.72
CA ASN A 494 27.57 -1.27 -15.93
C ASN A 494 27.66 -2.44 -14.94
#